data_a75076bbefcc23575d00c142799b9649
#
_entry.id   a75076bbefcc23575d00c142799b9649
#
_cell.length_a   1.000
_cell.length_b   1.000
_cell.length_c   1.000
_cell.angle_alpha   90.00
_cell.angle_beta   90.00
_cell.angle_gamma   90.00
#
_symmetry.space_group_name_H-M   'P 1'
#
loop_
_entity.id
_entity.type
_entity.pdbx_description
1 polymer ?
#
loop_
_entity_poly.entity_id
_entity_poly.type
_entity_poly.pdbx_seq_one_letter_code
_entity_poly.pdbx_strand_id
1 'polypeptide(L)'
;MTASLRVKNDKYYVVLTHTTDGKKNQTWVSTGLTVTGNEGKARQIMLDMLGEKPEQAAPPDMLFSDAVRRWLEDIRHRVDEVTYQGYEVQARAHILPYFDDLQIRLCDVDGETLQTYINVKAKFGRSDGHGGLSAVSLRQHKNVLNQTLKLAQRDGLIQTNPADLVVMPHVAQFTGTFYTEAQMRDLLTAVKNERLYPI
;
A
#
# COMPACT_ATOMS: atom_id res chain seq x y z
N MET A 1 36.75 -3.52 11.13
CA MET A 1 36.33 -2.13 11.33
C MET A 1 35.08 -2.14 12.19
N THR A 2 34.98 -1.27 13.22
CA THR A 2 33.79 -1.17 14.06
C THR A 2 33.34 0.29 14.09
N ALA A 3 32.02 0.52 14.17
CA ALA A 3 31.47 1.85 14.32
C ALA A 3 30.66 1.98 15.62
N SER A 4 30.61 3.15 16.17
CA SER A 4 29.78 3.48 17.32
C SER A 4 29.21 4.89 17.20
N LEU A 5 27.98 5.06 17.66
CA LEU A 5 27.34 6.36 17.69
C LEU A 5 27.71 7.11 18.97
N ARG A 6 28.14 8.36 18.85
CA ARG A 6 28.50 9.22 19.96
C ARG A 6 27.81 10.58 19.83
N VAL A 7 27.55 11.20 20.97
CA VAL A 7 26.97 12.55 21.04
C VAL A 7 28.05 13.52 21.47
N LYS A 8 28.19 14.64 20.73
CA LYS A 8 29.05 15.75 21.08
C LYS A 8 28.43 17.08 20.62
N ASN A 9 28.37 18.06 21.48
CA ASN A 9 27.79 19.39 21.21
C ASN A 9 26.37 19.29 20.60
N ASP A 10 25.50 18.47 21.23
CA ASP A 10 24.11 18.24 20.84
C ASP A 10 23.92 17.69 19.42
N LYS A 11 24.95 17.03 18.87
CA LYS A 11 24.95 16.39 17.56
C LYS A 11 25.45 14.96 17.63
N TYR A 12 24.92 14.11 16.76
CA TYR A 12 25.42 12.75 16.57
C TYR A 12 26.67 12.72 15.71
N TYR A 13 27.63 11.88 16.13
CA TYR A 13 28.85 11.56 15.41
C TYR A 13 28.98 10.04 15.29
N VAL A 14 29.40 9.58 14.13
CA VAL A 14 29.82 8.18 13.92
C VAL A 14 31.32 8.10 14.18
N VAL A 15 31.72 7.24 15.11
CA VAL A 15 33.13 6.99 15.43
C VAL A 15 33.51 5.65 14.79
N LEU A 16 34.31 5.71 13.74
CA LEU A 16 34.86 4.55 13.05
C LEU A 16 36.19 4.16 13.69
N THR A 17 36.30 2.91 14.16
CA THR A 17 37.53 2.39 14.77
C THR A 17 38.15 1.37 13.83
N HIS A 18 39.39 1.63 13.40
CA HIS A 18 40.20 0.72 12.62
C HIS A 18 41.37 0.24 13.48
N THR A 19 41.73 -1.03 13.36
CA THR A 19 42.92 -1.56 13.97
C THR A 19 43.91 -1.88 12.84
N THR A 20 45.03 -1.15 12.78
CA THR A 20 46.14 -1.40 11.86
C THR A 20 47.39 -1.61 12.68
N ASP A 21 48.10 -2.71 12.47
CA ASP A 21 49.32 -3.08 13.19
C ASP A 21 49.19 -3.03 14.73
N GLY A 22 48.04 -3.49 15.27
CA GLY A 22 47.77 -3.52 16.70
C GLY A 22 47.42 -2.13 17.32
N LYS A 23 47.49 -1.06 16.56
CA LYS A 23 47.07 0.28 17.00
C LYS A 23 45.63 0.59 16.60
N LYS A 24 44.82 1.09 17.56
CA LYS A 24 43.46 1.53 17.34
C LYS A 24 43.44 2.99 16.90
N ASN A 25 43.03 3.25 15.68
CA ASN A 25 42.78 4.60 15.16
C ASN A 25 41.28 4.87 15.14
N GLN A 26 40.87 6.06 15.55
CA GLN A 26 39.47 6.48 15.56
C GLN A 26 39.26 7.68 14.64
N THR A 27 38.31 7.60 13.76
CA THR A 27 37.87 8.70 12.89
C THR A 27 36.46 9.12 13.28
N TRP A 28 36.28 10.40 13.58
CA TRP A 28 34.99 10.96 13.95
C TRP A 28 34.35 11.65 12.74
N VAL A 29 33.17 11.17 12.35
CA VAL A 29 32.41 11.74 11.23
C VAL A 29 31.12 12.34 11.77
N SER A 30 30.88 13.63 11.48
CA SER A 30 29.65 14.29 11.87
C SER A 30 28.48 13.82 11.00
N THR A 31 27.35 13.45 11.62
CA THR A 31 26.12 13.13 10.89
C THR A 31 25.32 14.36 10.48
N GLY A 32 25.67 15.55 11.05
CA GLY A 32 24.89 16.78 10.87
C GLY A 32 23.57 16.81 11.65
N LEU A 33 23.19 15.72 12.31
CA LEU A 33 21.90 15.59 13.00
C LEU A 33 22.00 15.99 14.47
N THR A 34 21.02 16.74 14.97
CA THR A 34 20.83 17.05 16.40
C THR A 34 20.28 15.83 17.14
N VAL A 35 20.51 15.76 18.47
CA VAL A 35 20.13 14.61 19.30
C VAL A 35 18.62 14.41 19.37
N THR A 36 17.84 15.49 19.35
CA THR A 36 16.39 15.41 19.53
C THR A 36 15.68 14.73 18.36
N GLY A 37 15.14 13.53 18.59
CA GLY A 37 14.31 12.79 17.62
C GLY A 37 15.03 12.19 16.41
N ASN A 38 16.38 12.28 16.33
CA ASN A 38 17.15 11.84 15.16
C ASN A 38 18.04 10.62 15.39
N GLU A 39 17.89 9.89 16.50
CA GLU A 39 18.71 8.71 16.81
C GLU A 39 18.62 7.64 15.72
N GLY A 40 17.40 7.33 15.24
CA GLY A 40 17.18 6.34 14.17
C GLY A 40 17.88 6.72 12.87
N LYS A 41 17.83 7.99 12.47
CA LYS A 41 18.52 8.49 11.27
C LYS A 41 20.04 8.45 11.44
N ALA A 42 20.55 8.82 12.60
CA ALA A 42 21.98 8.78 12.89
C ALA A 42 22.52 7.34 12.90
N ARG A 43 21.71 6.38 13.39
CA ARG A 43 22.04 4.96 13.37
C ARG A 43 22.05 4.40 11.94
N GLN A 44 21.12 4.84 11.08
CA GLN A 44 21.11 4.47 9.67
C GLN A 44 22.37 4.94 8.95
N ILE A 45 22.78 6.20 9.14
CA ILE A 45 24.03 6.74 8.58
C ILE A 45 25.25 5.94 9.06
N MET A 46 25.29 5.52 10.34
CA MET A 46 26.35 4.68 10.87
C MET A 46 26.43 3.33 10.17
N LEU A 47 25.29 2.66 9.91
CA LEU A 47 25.23 1.38 9.21
C LEU A 47 25.64 1.54 7.74
N ASP A 48 25.21 2.59 7.07
CA ASP A 48 25.60 2.91 5.69
C ASP A 48 27.12 3.12 5.57
N MET A 49 27.75 3.77 6.57
CA MET A 49 29.21 3.99 6.60
C MET A 49 30.02 2.72 6.87
N LEU A 50 29.43 1.74 7.56
CA LEU A 50 30.05 0.42 7.74
C LEU A 50 30.01 -0.45 6.48
N GLY A 51 29.20 -0.05 5.48
CA GLY A 51 28.84 -0.91 4.37
C GLY A 51 27.96 -2.09 4.81
N GLU A 52 27.55 -2.10 6.06
CA GLU A 52 26.53 -2.99 6.57
C GLU A 52 25.18 -2.38 6.12
N LYS A 53 24.65 -2.90 5.01
CA LYS A 53 23.20 -2.79 4.84
C LYS A 53 22.60 -3.32 6.15
N PRO A 54 21.60 -2.63 6.75
CA PRO A 54 20.89 -3.22 7.88
C PRO A 54 20.58 -4.65 7.46
N GLU A 55 21.01 -5.62 8.28
CA GLU A 55 20.72 -7.04 8.05
C GLU A 55 19.21 -7.08 7.88
N GLN A 56 18.81 -7.12 6.62
CA GLN A 56 17.39 -7.23 6.29
C GLN A 56 17.02 -8.57 6.89
N ALA A 57 16.24 -8.54 7.96
CA ALA A 57 15.52 -9.72 8.38
C ALA A 57 15.05 -10.39 7.10
N ALA A 58 15.43 -11.67 6.91
CA ALA A 58 15.10 -12.40 5.69
C ALA A 58 13.69 -12.05 5.30
N PRO A 59 13.41 -11.66 4.04
CA PRO A 59 12.10 -11.19 3.65
C PRO A 59 11.08 -12.22 4.15
N PRO A 60 10.03 -11.78 4.85
CA PRO A 60 9.09 -12.71 5.46
C PRO A 60 8.59 -13.65 4.38
N ASP A 61 8.63 -14.94 4.64
CA ASP A 61 8.07 -15.98 3.76
C ASP A 61 6.52 -15.94 3.83
N MET A 62 5.97 -14.75 3.65
CA MET A 62 4.56 -14.45 3.69
C MET A 62 4.04 -14.29 2.27
N LEU A 63 2.95 -14.96 1.93
CA LEU A 63 2.25 -14.74 0.67
C LEU A 63 1.56 -13.37 0.66
N PHE A 64 1.48 -12.76 -0.52
CA PHE A 64 0.78 -11.49 -0.67
C PHE A 64 -0.71 -11.59 -0.30
N SER A 65 -1.35 -12.71 -0.61
CA SER A 65 -2.73 -12.98 -0.20
C SER A 65 -2.91 -13.01 1.32
N ASP A 66 -1.92 -13.51 2.08
CA ASP A 66 -1.96 -13.48 3.55
C ASP A 66 -1.77 -12.06 4.08
N ALA A 67 -0.97 -11.24 3.42
CA ALA A 67 -0.86 -9.81 3.74
C ALA A 67 -2.21 -9.09 3.53
N VAL A 68 -2.97 -9.41 2.47
CA VAL A 68 -4.32 -8.88 2.26
C VAL A 68 -5.28 -9.31 3.36
N ARG A 69 -5.26 -10.60 3.78
CA ARG A 69 -6.09 -11.10 4.89
C ARG A 69 -5.75 -10.37 6.19
N ARG A 70 -4.46 -10.25 6.50
CA ARG A 70 -3.99 -9.51 7.68
C ARG A 70 -4.41 -8.04 7.67
N TRP A 71 -4.36 -7.38 6.52
CA TRP A 71 -4.84 -6.01 6.38
C TRP A 71 -6.35 -5.91 6.65
N LEU A 72 -7.17 -6.83 6.13
CA LEU A 72 -8.61 -6.86 6.41
C LEU A 72 -8.90 -7.00 7.92
N GLU A 73 -8.15 -7.84 8.62
CA GLU A 73 -8.28 -7.98 10.09
C GLU A 73 -7.91 -6.68 10.81
N ASP A 74 -6.80 -6.02 10.39
CA ASP A 74 -6.32 -4.77 10.98
C ASP A 74 -7.33 -3.62 10.85
N ILE A 75 -8.01 -3.50 9.70
CA ILE A 75 -8.97 -2.41 9.47
C ILE A 75 -10.36 -2.66 10.03
N ARG A 76 -10.71 -3.89 10.37
CA ARG A 76 -12.08 -4.26 10.77
C ARG A 76 -12.66 -3.38 11.88
N HIS A 77 -11.82 -2.94 12.81
CA HIS A 77 -12.21 -2.10 13.94
C HIS A 77 -11.89 -0.61 13.75
N ARG A 78 -11.41 -0.21 12.57
CA ARG A 78 -11.00 1.18 12.26
C ARG A 78 -11.94 1.88 11.28
N VAL A 79 -12.78 1.13 10.60
CA VAL A 79 -13.74 1.65 9.62
C VAL A 79 -15.15 1.21 10.01
N ASP A 80 -16.15 1.90 9.48
CA ASP A 80 -17.53 1.49 9.67
C ASP A 80 -17.84 0.18 8.93
N GLU A 81 -18.89 -0.51 9.37
CA GLU A 81 -19.25 -1.85 8.87
C GLU A 81 -19.52 -1.86 7.37
N VAL A 82 -20.16 -0.82 6.81
CA VAL A 82 -20.47 -0.76 5.37
C VAL A 82 -19.20 -0.63 4.55
N THR A 83 -18.26 0.20 5.00
CA THR A 83 -16.95 0.35 4.37
C THR A 83 -16.14 -0.94 4.44
N TYR A 84 -16.13 -1.60 5.60
CA TYR A 84 -15.44 -2.89 5.77
C TYR A 84 -15.99 -3.95 4.82
N GLN A 85 -17.32 -4.11 4.76
CA GLN A 85 -17.97 -5.05 3.85
C GLN A 85 -17.60 -4.78 2.39
N GLY A 86 -17.53 -3.50 2.00
CA GLY A 86 -17.08 -3.11 0.67
C GLY A 86 -15.66 -3.61 0.34
N TYR A 87 -14.72 -3.47 1.27
CA TYR A 87 -13.36 -3.98 1.09
C TYR A 87 -13.31 -5.51 1.11
N GLU A 88 -14.04 -6.14 2.02
CA GLU A 88 -14.07 -7.59 2.16
C GLU A 88 -14.62 -8.26 0.89
N VAL A 89 -15.72 -7.77 0.34
CA VAL A 89 -16.31 -8.29 -0.91
C VAL A 89 -15.31 -8.21 -2.06
N GLN A 90 -14.64 -7.08 -2.24
CA GLN A 90 -13.65 -6.93 -3.31
C GLN A 90 -12.43 -7.84 -3.11
N ALA A 91 -11.94 -7.94 -1.89
CA ALA A 91 -10.82 -8.80 -1.58
C ALA A 91 -11.18 -10.26 -1.82
N ARG A 92 -12.30 -10.76 -1.29
CA ARG A 92 -12.71 -12.16 -1.39
C ARG A 92 -13.14 -12.57 -2.79
N ALA A 93 -13.85 -11.69 -3.53
CA ALA A 93 -14.36 -12.05 -4.85
C ALA A 93 -13.30 -11.94 -5.96
N HIS A 94 -12.30 -11.07 -5.79
CA HIS A 94 -11.43 -10.75 -6.92
C HIS A 94 -9.93 -10.80 -6.60
N ILE A 95 -9.50 -10.26 -5.44
CA ILE A 95 -8.07 -10.10 -5.14
C ILE A 95 -7.50 -11.42 -4.62
N LEU A 96 -8.07 -11.97 -3.55
CA LEU A 96 -7.59 -13.19 -2.93
C LEU A 96 -7.52 -14.37 -3.91
N PRO A 97 -8.57 -14.69 -4.71
CA PRO A 97 -8.50 -15.82 -5.64
C PRO A 97 -7.36 -15.68 -6.64
N TYR A 98 -7.11 -14.47 -7.16
CA TYR A 98 -6.04 -14.23 -8.11
C TYR A 98 -4.65 -14.42 -7.51
N PHE A 99 -4.41 -13.87 -6.32
CA PHE A 99 -3.10 -13.96 -5.68
C PHE A 99 -2.88 -15.28 -4.93
N ASP A 100 -3.94 -15.98 -4.53
CA ASP A 100 -3.86 -17.35 -4.04
C ASP A 100 -3.43 -18.32 -5.15
N ASP A 101 -3.96 -18.16 -6.38
CA ASP A 101 -3.52 -18.96 -7.53
C ASP A 101 -2.08 -18.65 -7.93
N LEU A 102 -1.67 -17.37 -7.83
CA LEU A 102 -0.33 -16.94 -8.20
C LEU A 102 0.74 -17.37 -7.19
N GLN A 103 0.38 -17.61 -5.92
CA GLN A 103 1.28 -18.02 -4.83
C GLN A 103 2.54 -17.12 -4.69
N ILE A 104 2.41 -15.82 -4.99
CA ILE A 104 3.50 -14.87 -4.95
C ILE A 104 3.80 -14.42 -3.52
N ARG A 105 5.08 -14.36 -3.14
CA ARG A 105 5.49 -13.83 -1.84
C ARG A 105 5.34 -12.29 -1.82
N LEU A 106 5.06 -11.75 -0.65
CA LEU A 106 4.91 -10.32 -0.45
C LEU A 106 6.14 -9.51 -0.92
N CYS A 107 7.34 -10.03 -0.68
CA CYS A 107 8.59 -9.37 -1.09
C CYS A 107 8.85 -9.39 -2.60
N ASP A 108 8.20 -10.29 -3.34
CA ASP A 108 8.37 -10.45 -4.79
C ASP A 108 7.29 -9.69 -5.58
N VAL A 109 6.32 -9.07 -4.89
CA VAL A 109 5.30 -8.25 -5.54
C VAL A 109 5.91 -6.95 -6.04
N ASP A 110 5.85 -6.76 -7.34
CA ASP A 110 6.32 -5.54 -8.02
C ASP A 110 5.17 -4.78 -8.72
N GLY A 111 5.50 -3.63 -9.31
CA GLY A 111 4.54 -2.81 -10.04
C GLY A 111 3.98 -3.51 -11.28
N GLU A 112 4.75 -4.38 -11.92
CA GLU A 112 4.34 -5.14 -13.11
C GLU A 112 3.29 -6.21 -12.75
N THR A 113 3.51 -6.94 -11.67
CA THR A 113 2.55 -7.92 -11.13
C THR A 113 1.20 -7.27 -10.82
N LEU A 114 1.22 -6.12 -10.14
CA LEU A 114 0.00 -5.38 -9.82
C LEU A 114 -0.68 -4.79 -11.06
N GLN A 115 0.11 -4.29 -12.02
CA GLN A 115 -0.41 -3.78 -13.28
C GLN A 115 -1.06 -4.90 -14.10
N THR A 116 -0.45 -6.07 -14.13
CA THR A 116 -1.01 -7.27 -14.80
C THR A 116 -2.35 -7.66 -14.18
N TYR A 117 -2.45 -7.68 -12.84
CA TYR A 117 -3.72 -7.90 -12.14
C TYR A 117 -4.80 -6.91 -12.60
N ILE A 118 -4.50 -5.60 -12.59
CA ILE A 118 -5.45 -4.56 -13.01
C ILE A 118 -5.87 -4.75 -14.47
N ASN A 119 -4.93 -5.07 -15.36
CA ASN A 119 -5.20 -5.29 -16.78
C ASN A 119 -6.08 -6.52 -17.01
N VAL A 120 -5.84 -7.62 -16.30
CA VAL A 120 -6.66 -8.83 -16.35
C VAL A 120 -8.08 -8.54 -15.87
N LYS A 121 -8.23 -7.85 -14.73
CA LYS A 121 -9.56 -7.50 -14.20
C LYS A 121 -10.30 -6.46 -15.06
N ALA A 122 -9.56 -5.59 -15.77
CA ALA A 122 -10.13 -4.66 -16.73
C ALA A 122 -10.71 -5.37 -17.96
N LYS A 123 -10.23 -6.56 -18.33
CA LYS A 123 -10.69 -7.31 -19.49
C LYS A 123 -11.70 -8.41 -19.14
N PHE A 124 -11.50 -9.10 -18.02
CA PHE A 124 -12.19 -10.35 -17.67
C PHE A 124 -12.67 -10.40 -16.22
N GLY A 125 -12.81 -9.24 -15.55
CA GLY A 125 -13.02 -9.20 -14.10
C GLY A 125 -14.48 -9.43 -13.64
N ARG A 126 -15.46 -9.42 -14.51
CA ARG A 126 -16.87 -9.57 -14.09
C ARG A 126 -17.18 -11.02 -13.72
N SER A 127 -17.91 -11.20 -12.63
CA SER A 127 -18.33 -12.52 -12.13
C SER A 127 -19.37 -13.20 -13.01
N ASP A 128 -20.09 -12.42 -13.86
CA ASP A 128 -21.04 -12.96 -14.83
C ASP A 128 -20.36 -13.45 -16.13
N GLY A 129 -19.03 -13.37 -16.23
CA GLY A 129 -18.25 -13.78 -17.41
C GLY A 129 -18.33 -12.83 -18.61
N HIS A 130 -19.07 -11.74 -18.51
CA HIS A 130 -19.31 -10.80 -19.63
C HIS A 130 -18.45 -9.53 -19.50
N GLY A 131 -17.14 -9.64 -19.78
CA GLY A 131 -16.23 -8.50 -19.87
C GLY A 131 -15.50 -8.14 -18.56
N GLY A 132 -14.99 -6.93 -18.51
CA GLY A 132 -14.14 -6.45 -17.43
C GLY A 132 -14.86 -5.62 -16.36
N LEU A 133 -14.13 -5.34 -15.29
CA LEU A 133 -14.60 -4.44 -14.25
C LEU A 133 -14.54 -2.98 -14.71
N SER A 134 -15.46 -2.18 -14.19
CA SER A 134 -15.44 -0.72 -14.40
C SER A 134 -14.18 -0.07 -13.86
N ALA A 135 -13.78 1.06 -14.43
CA ALA A 135 -12.63 1.81 -13.93
C ALA A 135 -12.82 2.27 -12.46
N VAL A 136 -14.06 2.47 -12.01
CA VAL A 136 -14.38 2.77 -10.61
C VAL A 136 -14.09 1.57 -9.71
N SER A 137 -14.54 0.37 -10.09
CA SER A 137 -14.25 -0.87 -9.36
C SER A 137 -12.75 -1.16 -9.30
N LEU A 138 -12.04 -0.98 -10.42
CA LEU A 138 -10.58 -1.16 -10.47
C LEU A 138 -9.84 -0.18 -9.55
N ARG A 139 -10.33 1.06 -9.43
CA ARG A 139 -9.78 2.03 -8.48
C ARG A 139 -9.95 1.57 -7.04
N GLN A 140 -11.09 0.97 -6.72
CA GLN A 140 -11.32 0.40 -5.39
C GLN A 140 -10.37 -0.79 -5.13
N HIS A 141 -10.15 -1.68 -6.14
CA HIS A 141 -9.15 -2.74 -6.03
C HIS A 141 -7.75 -2.17 -5.79
N LYS A 142 -7.33 -1.17 -6.59
CA LYS A 142 -6.04 -0.50 -6.36
C LYS A 142 -5.94 0.06 -4.94
N ASN A 143 -7.02 0.60 -4.38
CA ASN A 143 -7.02 1.10 -3.02
C ASN A 143 -6.75 -0.01 -1.99
N VAL A 144 -7.40 -1.16 -2.11
CA VAL A 144 -7.15 -2.33 -1.23
C VAL A 144 -5.69 -2.77 -1.32
N LEU A 145 -5.15 -2.95 -2.54
CA LEU A 145 -3.75 -3.33 -2.77
C LEU A 145 -2.79 -2.31 -2.14
N ASN A 146 -3.03 -1.02 -2.37
CA ASN A 146 -2.21 0.06 -1.85
C ASN A 146 -2.23 0.11 -0.30
N GLN A 147 -3.38 -0.05 0.33
CA GLN A 147 -3.50 -0.05 1.78
C GLN A 147 -2.82 -1.27 2.42
N THR A 148 -2.95 -2.44 1.80
CA THR A 148 -2.22 -3.66 2.21
C THR A 148 -0.72 -3.43 2.19
N LEU A 149 -0.19 -2.90 1.08
CA LEU A 149 1.24 -2.65 0.92
C LEU A 149 1.76 -1.52 1.83
N LYS A 150 0.95 -0.50 2.10
CA LYS A 150 1.28 0.52 3.11
C LYS A 150 1.38 -0.07 4.53
N LEU A 151 0.48 -1.00 4.88
CA LEU A 151 0.59 -1.73 6.14
C LEU A 151 1.89 -2.54 6.20
N ALA A 152 2.19 -3.29 5.14
CA ALA A 152 3.41 -4.07 5.03
C ALA A 152 4.69 -3.19 5.11
N GLN A 153 4.67 -2.01 4.48
CA GLN A 153 5.77 -1.05 4.54
C GLN A 153 5.92 -0.45 5.95
N ARG A 154 4.81 -0.09 6.60
CA ARG A 154 4.81 0.38 8.00
C ARG A 154 5.40 -0.65 8.96
N ASP A 155 5.07 -1.93 8.74
CA ASP A 155 5.54 -3.05 9.55
C ASP A 155 6.96 -3.50 9.17
N GLY A 156 7.62 -2.84 8.21
CA GLY A 156 9.00 -3.12 7.79
C GLY A 156 9.16 -4.39 6.95
N LEU A 157 8.05 -4.98 6.45
CA LEU A 157 8.07 -6.20 5.64
C LEU A 157 8.52 -5.92 4.20
N ILE A 158 8.29 -4.70 3.70
CA ILE A 158 8.75 -4.21 2.40
C ILE A 158 9.31 -2.79 2.55
N GLN A 159 10.21 -2.38 1.67
CA GLN A 159 10.83 -1.06 1.73
C GLN A 159 10.06 0.01 0.95
N THR A 160 9.51 -0.37 -0.18
CA THR A 160 8.79 0.53 -1.11
C THR A 160 7.42 -0.04 -1.42
N ASN A 161 6.47 0.84 -1.74
CA ASN A 161 5.13 0.43 -2.12
C ASN A 161 5.00 0.32 -3.65
N PRO A 162 4.95 -0.89 -4.23
CA PRO A 162 4.85 -1.05 -5.68
C PRO A 162 3.50 -0.60 -6.28
N ALA A 163 2.45 -0.44 -5.47
CA ALA A 163 1.15 0.06 -5.96
C ALA A 163 1.20 1.51 -6.45
N ASP A 164 2.21 2.29 -6.05
CA ASP A 164 2.38 3.66 -6.52
C ASP A 164 2.74 3.71 -8.02
N LEU A 165 3.32 2.65 -8.57
CA LEU A 165 3.70 2.52 -9.98
C LEU A 165 2.54 2.11 -10.89
N VAL A 166 1.40 1.69 -10.32
CA VAL A 166 0.26 1.17 -11.09
C VAL A 166 -0.49 2.31 -11.79
N VAL A 167 -0.65 2.18 -13.10
CA VAL A 167 -1.42 3.11 -13.94
C VAL A 167 -2.86 2.62 -14.06
N MET A 168 -3.80 3.51 -13.80
CA MET A 168 -5.23 3.18 -13.87
C MET A 168 -5.81 3.50 -15.25
N PRO A 169 -6.79 2.70 -15.74
CA PRO A 169 -7.53 3.04 -16.95
C PRO A 169 -8.22 4.39 -16.81
N HIS A 170 -8.30 5.13 -17.91
CA HIS A 170 -9.02 6.40 -17.96
C HIS A 170 -10.51 6.18 -17.65
N VAL A 171 -11.05 6.97 -16.74
CA VAL A 171 -12.49 7.00 -16.45
C VAL A 171 -13.11 8.04 -17.37
N ALA A 172 -13.98 7.61 -18.29
CA ALA A 172 -14.81 8.54 -19.02
C ALA A 172 -15.64 9.36 -18.03
N GLN A 173 -15.60 10.67 -18.19
CA GLN A 173 -16.38 11.56 -17.33
C GLN A 173 -17.86 11.29 -17.56
N PHE A 174 -18.58 10.91 -16.49
CA PHE A 174 -20.01 10.72 -16.56
C PHE A 174 -20.68 12.10 -16.79
N THR A 175 -21.30 12.24 -17.94
CA THR A 175 -22.16 13.40 -18.24
C THR A 175 -23.58 13.00 -17.88
N GLY A 176 -24.04 13.41 -16.72
CA GLY A 176 -25.42 13.18 -16.29
C GLY A 176 -26.40 13.90 -17.21
N THR A 177 -27.44 13.18 -17.63
CA THR A 177 -28.61 13.78 -18.24
C THR A 177 -29.59 14.11 -17.12
N PHE A 178 -30.04 15.36 -17.07
CA PHE A 178 -31.07 15.76 -16.13
C PHE A 178 -32.45 15.65 -16.80
N TYR A 179 -33.43 15.24 -16.02
CA TYR A 179 -34.81 15.27 -16.51
C TYR A 179 -35.26 16.70 -16.79
N THR A 180 -35.90 16.91 -17.91
CA THR A 180 -36.63 18.16 -18.17
C THR A 180 -37.83 18.27 -17.22
N GLU A 181 -38.37 19.47 -17.05
CA GLU A 181 -39.56 19.69 -16.21
C GLU A 181 -40.75 18.82 -16.65
N ALA A 182 -40.94 18.65 -17.97
CA ALA A 182 -41.99 17.80 -18.52
C ALA A 182 -41.74 16.31 -18.14
N GLN A 183 -40.56 15.79 -18.34
CA GLN A 183 -40.20 14.41 -17.97
C GLN A 183 -40.33 14.16 -16.46
N MET A 184 -39.99 15.13 -15.63
CA MET A 184 -40.16 15.02 -14.17
C MET A 184 -41.66 14.98 -13.80
N ARG A 185 -42.50 15.77 -14.45
CA ARG A 185 -43.95 15.78 -14.24
C ARG A 185 -44.57 14.45 -14.65
N ASP A 186 -44.17 13.92 -15.78
CA ASP A 186 -44.62 12.60 -16.28
C ASP A 186 -44.21 11.47 -15.33
N LEU A 187 -42.96 11.49 -14.86
CA LEU A 187 -42.44 10.52 -13.87
C LEU A 187 -43.28 10.57 -12.57
N LEU A 188 -43.48 11.76 -12.00
CA LEU A 188 -44.26 11.94 -10.77
C LEU A 188 -45.71 11.48 -10.95
N THR A 189 -46.28 11.67 -12.13
CA THR A 189 -47.65 11.21 -12.45
C THR A 189 -47.70 9.69 -12.52
N ALA A 190 -46.70 9.07 -13.15
CA ALA A 190 -46.63 7.60 -13.29
C ALA A 190 -46.46 6.89 -11.94
N VAL A 191 -45.66 7.46 -11.01
CA VAL A 191 -45.37 6.83 -9.71
C VAL A 191 -46.30 7.29 -8.58
N LYS A 192 -47.33 8.07 -8.86
CA LYS A 192 -48.23 8.67 -7.85
C LYS A 192 -48.89 7.66 -6.90
N ASN A 193 -49.13 6.44 -7.36
CA ASN A 193 -49.74 5.37 -6.59
C ASN A 193 -48.70 4.36 -6.02
N GLU A 194 -47.44 4.64 -6.24
CA GLU A 194 -46.36 3.73 -5.75
C GLU A 194 -46.04 4.01 -4.28
N ARG A 195 -45.63 2.96 -3.55
CA ARG A 195 -45.35 3.00 -2.10
C ARG A 195 -44.31 4.08 -1.71
N LEU A 196 -43.39 4.39 -2.61
CA LEU A 196 -42.27 5.31 -2.37
C LEU A 196 -42.52 6.71 -2.97
N TYR A 197 -43.79 7.05 -3.33
CA TYR A 197 -44.09 8.38 -3.80
C TYR A 197 -43.79 9.40 -2.68
N PRO A 198 -42.98 10.43 -2.93
CA PRO A 198 -42.71 11.46 -1.93
C PRO A 198 -43.98 12.24 -1.59
N ILE A 199 -44.28 12.36 -0.31
CA ILE A 199 -45.45 13.12 0.23
C ILE A 199 -45.13 14.61 0.26
#